data_c67748cc492cbc6ed452092b5a180375
#
_entry.id   c67748cc492cbc6ed452092b5a180375
#
_cell.length_a   1.000
_cell.length_b   1.000
_cell.length_c   1.000
_cell.angle_alpha   90.00
_cell.angle_beta   90.00
_cell.angle_gamma   90.00
#
_symmetry.space_group_name_H-M   'P 1'
#
loop_
_entity.id
_entity.type
_entity.pdbx_description
1 polymer ?
#
loop_
_entity_poly.entity_id
_entity_poly.type
_entity_poly.pdbx_seq_one_letter_code
_entity_poly.pdbx_strand_id
1 'polypeptide(L)'
;VEYVEKKAKEASAPVYNYLFNLVFDVDGGKAAWHCSDIPYFFHNGEMVPVCHQEAGDMLDQVMSGAFVNFARTGNPNCPGLPQWEPCSEGKLVTMEFGPTCAAKVNLHQELLPLVLQYQPPFTPPAPAPEDDDEESGNAWVF
;
A
#
# COMPACT_ATOMS: atom_id res chain seq x y z
N VAL A 1 11.04 3.43 -1.50
CA VAL A 1 11.85 3.07 -2.67
C VAL A 1 13.02 2.22 -2.23
N GLU A 2 13.97 2.66 -1.42
CA GLU A 2 15.12 1.86 -0.95
C GLU A 2 14.71 0.48 -0.41
N TYR A 3 13.62 0.41 0.38
CA TYR A 3 13.12 -0.85 0.90
C TYR A 3 12.67 -1.80 -0.24
N VAL A 4 11.95 -1.28 -1.23
CA VAL A 4 11.48 -2.07 -2.37
C VAL A 4 12.66 -2.56 -3.23
N GLU A 5 13.65 -1.69 -3.48
CA GLU A 5 14.88 -2.06 -4.20
C GLU A 5 15.64 -3.17 -3.48
N LYS A 6 15.85 -3.02 -2.18
CA LYS A 6 16.49 -4.04 -1.36
C LYS A 6 15.74 -5.37 -1.42
N LYS A 7 14.41 -5.33 -1.25
CA LYS A 7 13.56 -6.52 -1.34
C LYS A 7 13.61 -7.14 -2.73
N ALA A 8 13.52 -6.35 -3.79
CA ALA A 8 13.57 -6.86 -5.17
C ALA A 8 14.90 -7.52 -5.51
N LYS A 9 16.00 -7.09 -4.88
CA LYS A 9 17.34 -7.68 -5.05
C LYS A 9 17.55 -8.94 -4.20
N GLU A 10 17.04 -8.96 -2.97
CA GLU A 10 17.36 -10.00 -1.98
C GLU A 10 16.28 -11.09 -1.89
N ALA A 11 15.05 -10.83 -2.31
CA ALA A 11 13.95 -11.76 -2.16
C ALA A 11 14.00 -12.89 -3.19
N SER A 12 13.72 -14.10 -2.76
CA SER A 12 13.51 -15.26 -3.63
C SER A 12 12.13 -15.28 -4.31
N ALA A 13 11.22 -14.42 -3.85
CA ALA A 13 9.85 -14.30 -4.35
C ALA A 13 9.67 -12.96 -5.11
N PRO A 14 8.75 -12.90 -6.09
CA PRO A 14 8.45 -11.67 -6.81
C PRO A 14 7.98 -10.57 -5.86
N VAL A 15 8.47 -9.34 -6.07
CA VAL A 15 8.13 -8.16 -5.30
C VAL A 15 7.29 -7.23 -6.15
N TYR A 16 6.13 -6.86 -5.68
CA TYR A 16 5.22 -5.92 -6.33
C TYR A 16 5.04 -4.68 -5.46
N ASN A 17 5.01 -3.52 -6.10
CA ASN A 17 4.87 -2.23 -5.43
C ASN A 17 3.65 -1.49 -5.98
N TYR A 18 2.89 -0.82 -5.11
CA TYR A 18 1.78 0.00 -5.54
C TYR A 18 1.77 1.36 -4.85
N LEU A 19 1.05 2.29 -5.46
CA LEU A 19 0.69 3.58 -4.91
C LEU A 19 -0.83 3.76 -5.04
N PHE A 20 -1.50 3.98 -3.92
CA PHE A 20 -2.89 4.37 -3.92
C PHE A 20 -2.98 5.89 -3.90
N ASN A 21 -3.50 6.48 -4.98
CA ASN A 21 -3.51 7.93 -5.19
C ASN A 21 -4.91 8.48 -5.54
N LEU A 22 -5.97 7.77 -5.11
CA LEU A 22 -7.33 8.26 -5.28
C LEU A 22 -7.53 9.57 -4.53
N VAL A 23 -8.17 10.53 -5.19
CA VAL A 23 -8.69 11.73 -4.54
C VAL A 23 -10.15 11.46 -4.21
N PHE A 24 -10.50 11.58 -2.94
CA PHE A 24 -11.86 11.34 -2.46
C PHE A 24 -12.72 12.60 -2.58
N ASP A 25 -13.99 12.44 -2.96
CA ASP A 25 -14.97 13.51 -3.10
C ASP A 25 -15.53 13.97 -1.74
N VAL A 26 -14.65 14.32 -0.83
CA VAL A 26 -14.98 14.86 0.48
C VAL A 26 -14.21 16.16 0.70
N ASP A 27 -14.80 17.11 1.38
CA ASP A 27 -14.19 18.41 1.73
C ASP A 27 -13.58 19.16 0.53
N GLY A 28 -14.18 18.99 -0.66
CA GLY A 28 -13.68 19.64 -1.89
C GLY A 28 -12.52 18.91 -2.57
N GLY A 29 -12.27 17.66 -2.23
CA GLY A 29 -11.21 16.81 -2.76
C GLY A 29 -10.11 16.54 -1.75
N LYS A 30 -10.08 15.34 -1.19
CA LYS A 30 -9.12 14.91 -0.20
C LYS A 30 -8.21 13.82 -0.76
N ALA A 31 -6.91 14.04 -0.75
CA ALA A 31 -5.94 13.03 -1.12
C ALA A 31 -6.04 11.78 -0.23
N ALA A 32 -5.63 10.64 -0.76
CA ALA A 32 -5.53 9.40 -0.01
C ALA A 32 -4.77 9.60 1.31
N TRP A 33 -5.29 9.01 2.38
CA TRP A 33 -4.70 9.03 3.72
C TRP A 33 -4.38 7.63 4.20
N HIS A 34 -3.74 7.53 5.35
CA HIS A 34 -3.41 6.24 5.95
C HIS A 34 -4.62 5.31 6.05
N CYS A 35 -4.49 4.08 5.54
CA CYS A 35 -5.53 3.05 5.52
C CYS A 35 -6.76 3.34 4.62
N SER A 36 -6.74 4.38 3.79
CA SER A 36 -7.86 4.67 2.89
C SER A 36 -8.02 3.68 1.74
N ASP A 37 -7.02 2.86 1.49
CA ASP A 37 -6.99 1.77 0.51
C ASP A 37 -7.57 0.44 1.03
N ILE A 38 -7.64 0.27 2.35
CA ILE A 38 -8.08 -0.99 2.98
C ILE A 38 -9.47 -1.46 2.51
N PRO A 39 -10.51 -0.60 2.44
CA PRO A 39 -11.83 -1.04 1.98
C PRO A 39 -11.80 -1.68 0.59
N TYR A 40 -10.97 -1.17 -0.30
CA TYR A 40 -10.84 -1.68 -1.67
C TYR A 40 -10.12 -3.03 -1.74
N PHE A 41 -9.11 -3.26 -0.90
CA PHE A 41 -8.42 -4.55 -0.85
C PHE A 41 -9.28 -5.67 -0.28
N PHE A 42 -10.16 -5.35 0.67
CA PHE A 42 -11.04 -6.33 1.32
C PHE A 42 -12.43 -6.43 0.69
N HIS A 43 -12.66 -5.77 -0.44
CA HIS A 43 -13.93 -5.78 -1.17
C HIS A 43 -15.13 -5.42 -0.28
N ASN A 44 -14.96 -4.40 0.53
CA ASN A 44 -16.00 -3.89 1.42
C ASN A 44 -16.21 -2.36 1.26
N GLY A 45 -15.81 -1.81 0.12
CA GLY A 45 -16.00 -0.39 -0.22
C GLY A 45 -17.45 0.05 -0.14
N GLU A 46 -18.41 -0.83 -0.46
CA GLU A 46 -19.84 -0.56 -0.35
C GLU A 46 -20.31 -0.23 1.10
N MET A 47 -19.57 -0.72 2.11
CA MET A 47 -19.85 -0.47 3.52
C MET A 47 -19.29 0.86 4.03
N VAL A 48 -18.47 1.54 3.21
CA VAL A 48 -17.72 2.73 3.59
C VAL A 48 -18.18 3.91 2.72
N PRO A 49 -19.01 4.84 3.23
CA PRO A 49 -19.63 5.90 2.40
C PRO A 49 -18.65 6.72 1.57
N VAL A 50 -17.44 6.97 2.06
CA VAL A 50 -16.42 7.75 1.33
C VAL A 50 -15.89 7.03 0.09
N CYS A 51 -16.08 5.71 -0.01
CA CYS A 51 -15.69 4.91 -1.19
C CYS A 51 -16.73 4.97 -2.32
N HIS A 52 -17.94 5.51 -2.06
CA HIS A 52 -19.01 5.63 -3.04
C HIS A 52 -18.76 6.83 -3.97
N GLN A 53 -17.87 6.64 -4.93
CA GLN A 53 -17.53 7.64 -5.94
C GLN A 53 -17.24 6.96 -7.29
N GLU A 54 -17.15 7.74 -8.35
CA GLU A 54 -17.08 7.24 -9.73
C GLU A 54 -16.05 6.11 -9.95
N ALA A 55 -14.86 6.24 -9.36
CA ALA A 55 -13.81 5.21 -9.48
C ALA A 55 -13.92 4.10 -8.42
N GLY A 56 -14.82 4.23 -7.43
CA GLY A 56 -14.89 3.35 -6.26
C GLY A 56 -15.16 1.89 -6.63
N ASP A 57 -16.20 1.65 -7.41
CA ASP A 57 -16.60 0.28 -7.78
C ASP A 57 -15.51 -0.43 -8.60
N MET A 58 -14.88 0.27 -9.53
CA MET A 58 -13.77 -0.27 -10.32
C MET A 58 -12.59 -0.62 -9.42
N LEU A 59 -12.19 0.29 -8.54
CA LEU A 59 -11.07 0.06 -7.61
C LEU A 59 -11.37 -1.09 -6.65
N ASP A 60 -12.59 -1.19 -6.13
CA ASP A 60 -13.01 -2.27 -5.25
C ASP A 60 -12.86 -3.65 -5.91
N GLN A 61 -13.18 -3.75 -7.19
CA GLN A 61 -13.01 -4.99 -7.96
C GLN A 61 -11.55 -5.31 -8.29
N VAL A 62 -10.80 -4.35 -8.83
CA VAL A 62 -9.44 -4.64 -9.31
C VAL A 62 -8.44 -4.77 -8.17
N MET A 63 -8.57 -4.01 -7.08
CA MET A 63 -7.68 -4.09 -5.93
C MET A 63 -7.91 -5.37 -5.14
N SER A 64 -9.17 -5.72 -4.87
CA SER A 64 -9.50 -7.00 -4.20
C SER A 64 -9.09 -8.19 -5.05
N GLY A 65 -9.35 -8.15 -6.36
CA GLY A 65 -8.91 -9.18 -7.30
C GLY A 65 -7.40 -9.37 -7.32
N ALA A 66 -6.64 -8.27 -7.36
CA ALA A 66 -5.19 -8.30 -7.31
C ALA A 66 -4.67 -8.90 -5.99
N PHE A 67 -5.27 -8.51 -4.86
CA PHE A 67 -4.90 -9.01 -3.55
C PHE A 67 -5.15 -10.52 -3.40
N VAL A 68 -6.32 -10.99 -3.83
CA VAL A 68 -6.67 -12.42 -3.79
C VAL A 68 -5.77 -13.24 -4.71
N ASN A 69 -5.50 -12.76 -5.93
CA ASN A 69 -4.60 -13.46 -6.85
C ASN A 69 -3.18 -13.53 -6.29
N PHE A 70 -2.68 -12.43 -5.75
CA PHE A 70 -1.36 -12.42 -5.12
C PHE A 70 -1.28 -13.40 -3.95
N ALA A 71 -2.28 -13.43 -3.07
CA ALA A 71 -2.33 -14.35 -1.94
C ALA A 71 -2.34 -15.83 -2.37
N ARG A 72 -2.98 -16.14 -3.51
CA ARG A 72 -3.07 -17.51 -4.02
C ARG A 72 -1.88 -17.96 -4.85
N THR A 73 -1.28 -17.06 -5.60
CA THR A 73 -0.33 -17.43 -6.67
C THR A 73 1.01 -16.70 -6.60
N GLY A 74 1.12 -15.67 -5.75
CA GLY A 74 2.26 -14.74 -5.74
C GLY A 74 2.25 -13.74 -6.91
N ASN A 75 1.16 -13.69 -7.72
CA ASN A 75 1.03 -12.79 -8.86
C ASN A 75 -0.28 -11.99 -8.75
N PRO A 76 -0.23 -10.64 -8.68
CA PRO A 76 -1.41 -9.80 -8.50
C PRO A 76 -2.22 -9.55 -9.78
N ASN A 77 -1.70 -9.94 -10.96
CA ASN A 77 -2.38 -9.65 -12.22
C ASN A 77 -3.79 -10.28 -12.27
N CYS A 78 -4.80 -9.47 -12.58
CA CYS A 78 -6.20 -9.88 -12.68
C CYS A 78 -6.91 -9.15 -13.83
N PRO A 79 -8.10 -9.60 -14.27
CA PRO A 79 -8.89 -8.89 -15.26
C PRO A 79 -9.19 -7.45 -14.84
N GLY A 80 -9.08 -6.53 -15.79
CA GLY A 80 -9.32 -5.09 -15.56
C GLY A 80 -8.08 -4.32 -15.06
N LEU A 81 -7.01 -5.00 -14.67
CA LEU A 81 -5.76 -4.38 -14.28
C LEU A 81 -4.77 -4.37 -15.44
N PRO A 82 -4.04 -3.26 -15.69
CA PRO A 82 -2.89 -3.27 -16.59
C PRO A 82 -1.86 -4.31 -16.17
N GLN A 83 -1.08 -4.82 -17.14
CA GLN A 83 0.01 -5.75 -16.82
C GLN A 83 0.94 -5.18 -15.77
N TRP A 84 1.04 -5.86 -14.64
CA TRP A 84 1.87 -5.48 -13.50
C TRP A 84 3.07 -6.44 -13.43
N GLU A 85 4.24 -5.95 -13.82
CA GLU A 85 5.48 -6.71 -13.72
C GLU A 85 6.06 -6.60 -12.31
N PRO A 86 6.74 -7.64 -11.81
CA PRO A 86 7.45 -7.54 -10.55
C PRO A 86 8.60 -6.54 -10.63
N CYS A 87 8.94 -5.95 -9.51
CA CYS A 87 10.12 -5.12 -9.36
C CYS A 87 11.40 -5.96 -9.49
N SER A 88 12.43 -5.38 -10.09
CA SER A 88 13.78 -5.94 -10.17
C SER A 88 14.82 -4.86 -9.88
N GLU A 89 16.10 -5.25 -9.76
CA GLU A 89 17.18 -4.30 -9.55
C GLU A 89 17.21 -3.26 -10.69
N GLY A 90 17.14 -1.99 -10.34
CA GLY A 90 17.11 -0.87 -11.29
C GLY A 90 15.81 -0.66 -12.06
N LYS A 91 14.79 -1.53 -11.88
CA LYS A 91 13.47 -1.38 -12.48
C LYS A 91 12.38 -1.57 -11.42
N LEU A 92 11.95 -0.48 -10.83
CA LEU A 92 10.80 -0.49 -9.91
C LEU A 92 9.51 -0.26 -10.68
N VAL A 93 8.65 -1.25 -10.71
CA VAL A 93 7.31 -1.13 -11.30
C VAL A 93 6.30 -0.86 -10.20
N THR A 94 5.66 0.30 -10.26
CA THR A 94 4.61 0.71 -9.31
C THR A 94 3.26 0.71 -10.01
N MET A 95 2.32 -0.07 -9.50
CA MET A 95 0.92 0.04 -9.91
C MET A 95 0.29 1.24 -9.21
N GLU A 96 -0.14 2.23 -9.98
CA GLU A 96 -0.97 3.31 -9.46
C GLU A 96 -2.42 2.86 -9.44
N PHE A 97 -3.04 2.90 -8.25
CA PHE A 97 -4.47 2.73 -8.06
C PHE A 97 -5.12 4.10 -7.83
N GLY A 98 -5.86 4.56 -8.82
CA GLY A 98 -6.55 5.83 -8.83
C GLY A 98 -7.73 5.80 -9.78
N PRO A 99 -8.25 6.94 -10.26
CA PRO A 99 -9.36 6.97 -11.22
C PRO A 99 -9.09 6.12 -12.48
N THR A 100 -7.82 5.94 -12.79
CA THR A 100 -7.33 5.02 -13.85
C THR A 100 -6.13 4.28 -13.30
N CYS A 101 -6.15 2.94 -13.36
CA CYS A 101 -5.01 2.14 -12.96
C CYS A 101 -3.91 2.15 -14.02
N ALA A 102 -2.66 2.33 -13.61
CA ALA A 102 -1.52 2.35 -14.53
C ALA A 102 -0.25 1.78 -13.89
N ALA A 103 0.49 0.94 -14.62
CA ALA A 103 1.83 0.50 -14.21
C ALA A 103 2.87 1.54 -14.65
N LYS A 104 3.62 2.06 -13.71
CA LYS A 104 4.68 3.06 -13.93
C LYS A 104 6.05 2.49 -13.58
N VAL A 105 7.02 2.74 -14.44
CA VAL A 105 8.40 2.35 -14.18
C VAL A 105 9.14 3.52 -13.53
N ASN A 106 9.83 3.24 -12.42
CA ASN A 106 10.65 4.20 -11.69
C ASN A 106 9.89 5.50 -11.31
N LEU A 107 8.64 5.33 -10.88
CA LEU A 107 7.79 6.44 -10.47
C LEU A 107 8.46 7.30 -9.39
N HIS A 108 8.44 8.62 -9.60
CA HIS A 108 9.02 9.63 -8.70
C HIS A 108 10.53 9.50 -8.42
N GLN A 109 11.27 8.76 -9.24
CA GLN A 109 12.71 8.58 -9.07
C GLN A 109 13.49 9.90 -9.00
N GLU A 110 13.04 10.92 -9.72
CA GLU A 110 13.66 12.26 -9.69
C GLU A 110 13.38 13.04 -8.40
N LEU A 111 12.23 12.78 -7.75
CA LEU A 111 11.85 13.45 -6.52
C LEU A 111 12.48 12.85 -5.26
N LEU A 112 12.80 11.56 -5.30
CA LEU A 112 13.33 10.85 -4.14
C LEU A 112 14.60 11.44 -3.55
N PRO A 113 15.63 11.79 -4.35
CA PRO A 113 16.84 12.42 -3.82
C PRO A 113 16.55 13.75 -3.10
N LEU A 114 15.57 14.52 -3.61
CA LEU A 114 15.17 15.78 -3.00
C LEU A 114 14.45 15.56 -1.67
N VAL A 115 13.52 14.59 -1.62
CA VAL A 115 12.81 14.25 -0.38
C VAL A 115 13.79 13.76 0.68
N LEU A 116 14.70 12.87 0.34
CA LEU A 116 15.71 12.33 1.26
C LEU A 116 16.65 13.42 1.80
N GLN A 117 16.98 14.42 0.98
CA GLN A 117 17.81 15.55 1.41
C GLN A 117 17.16 16.37 2.53
N TYR A 118 15.83 16.45 2.56
CA TYR A 118 15.07 17.26 3.53
C TYR A 118 14.44 16.44 4.65
N GLN A 119 14.55 15.12 4.62
CA GLN A 119 14.08 14.30 5.74
C GLN A 119 15.04 14.44 6.93
N PRO A 120 14.55 14.79 8.11
CA PRO A 120 15.37 14.70 9.30
C PRO A 120 15.76 13.24 9.55
N PRO A 121 16.94 12.98 10.11
CA PRO A 121 17.32 11.63 10.47
C PRO A 121 16.25 11.01 11.39
N PHE A 122 15.87 9.77 11.06
CA PHE A 122 14.94 9.04 11.91
C PHE A 122 15.55 8.84 13.30
N THR A 123 14.94 9.45 14.29
CA THR A 123 15.26 9.19 15.69
C THR A 123 14.20 8.21 16.22
N PRO A 124 14.58 6.96 16.52
CA PRO A 124 13.63 6.01 17.11
C PRO A 124 13.02 6.62 18.38
N PRO A 125 11.74 6.41 18.65
CA PRO A 125 11.16 6.77 19.94
C PRO A 125 11.96 6.09 21.04
N ALA A 126 12.13 6.79 22.16
CA ALA A 126 12.71 6.18 23.34
C ALA A 126 11.94 4.88 23.68
N PRO A 127 12.62 3.81 24.10
CA PRO A 127 11.93 2.63 24.57
C PRO A 127 10.93 3.04 25.65
N ALA A 128 9.72 2.49 25.60
CA ALA A 128 8.74 2.69 26.65
C ALA A 128 9.41 2.32 28.00
N PRO A 129 9.14 3.06 29.08
CA PRO A 129 9.59 2.64 30.40
C PRO A 129 9.10 1.19 30.60
N GLU A 130 10.00 0.33 31.03
CA GLU A 130 9.63 -1.03 31.43
C GLU A 130 8.62 -0.86 32.57
N ASP A 131 7.38 -1.28 32.33
CA ASP A 131 6.37 -1.33 33.38
C ASP A 131 6.83 -2.41 34.38
N ASP A 132 7.34 -1.99 35.52
CA ASP A 132 7.68 -2.87 36.67
C ASP A 132 6.42 -3.47 37.35
N ASP A 133 5.37 -3.74 36.58
CA ASP A 133 4.17 -4.40 37.07
C ASP A 133 4.29 -5.94 36.88
N GLU A 134 5.23 -6.54 37.58
CA GLU A 134 5.06 -7.91 38.07
C GLU A 134 4.03 -7.87 39.21
N GLU A 135 2.92 -8.48 38.99
CA GLU A 135 1.85 -8.96 39.88
C GLU A 135 0.47 -8.34 39.63
N SER A 136 -0.22 -8.84 38.61
CA SER A 136 -1.62 -9.24 38.86
C SER A 136 -2.03 -10.27 37.81
N GLY A 137 -1.94 -11.54 38.20
CA GLY A 137 -2.52 -12.62 37.44
C GLY A 137 -4.03 -12.46 37.31
N ASN A 138 -4.47 -12.18 36.09
CA ASN A 138 -5.84 -12.44 35.67
C ASN A 138 -5.80 -13.19 34.33
N ALA A 139 -5.90 -14.50 34.45
CA ALA A 139 -6.16 -15.39 33.35
C ALA A 139 -7.50 -15.00 32.71
N TRP A 140 -7.45 -14.53 31.46
CA TRP A 140 -8.64 -14.51 30.62
C TRP A 140 -8.89 -15.93 30.11
N VAL A 141 -9.93 -16.56 30.66
CA VAL A 141 -10.49 -17.81 30.12
C VAL A 141 -11.63 -17.42 29.17
N PHE A 142 -11.49 -17.81 27.91
CA PHE A 142 -12.60 -17.88 26.96
C PHE A 142 -12.79 -19.35 26.55
#